data_e643a314eaca8ee3c6e3fe40897c3cc2
#
_entry.id   e643a314eaca8ee3c6e3fe40897c3cc2
#
_cell.length_a   1.000
_cell.length_b   1.000
_cell.length_c   1.000
_cell.angle_alpha   90.00
_cell.angle_beta   90.00
_cell.angle_gamma   90.00
#
_symmetry.space_group_name_H-M   'P 1'
#
loop_
_entity.id
_entity.type
_entity.pdbx_description
1 polymer ?
#
loop_
_entity_poly.entity_id
_entity_poly.type
_entity_poly.pdbx_seq_one_letter_code
_entity_poly.pdbx_strand_id
1 'polypeptide(L)'
;MTGSQRPDETSPRTTLLAATGICKHFGDFTANDDVGFEIEAGEIHALLGENGAGKSTFVKMVYGLLQPDSGQIIWRGEPVTIRSPQHARELGIGMVFQHFSLFQALTVAENIALALPPGESLEDLSERVRAMSAEYGIGVDPDARIHNLSVGEQQRVEIVRCLLQDPSLLIMDEPTSVLTPQE
;
A
#
# COMPACT_ATOMS: atom_id res chain seq x y z
N MET A 1 -35.22 7.45 -15.19
CA MET A 1 -34.13 7.42 -16.18
C MET A 1 -33.06 8.38 -15.72
N THR A 2 -32.14 7.94 -14.90
CA THR A 2 -30.99 8.73 -14.40
C THR A 2 -29.76 8.10 -15.01
N GLY A 3 -29.23 8.79 -16.04
CA GLY A 3 -28.00 8.38 -16.73
C GLY A 3 -26.81 8.53 -15.80
N SER A 4 -26.13 7.43 -15.53
CA SER A 4 -24.80 7.41 -14.95
C SER A 4 -23.84 8.07 -15.95
N GLN A 5 -23.38 9.27 -15.67
CA GLN A 5 -22.30 9.89 -16.41
C GLN A 5 -21.01 9.14 -16.08
N ARG A 6 -20.39 8.54 -17.10
CA ARG A 6 -19.01 8.06 -17.04
C ARG A 6 -18.10 9.28 -16.82
N PRO A 7 -17.02 9.17 -16.03
CA PRO A 7 -16.05 10.27 -15.91
C PRO A 7 -15.46 10.60 -17.29
N ASP A 8 -15.25 11.88 -17.52
CA ASP A 8 -14.77 12.50 -18.75
C ASP A 8 -13.35 11.99 -19.09
N GLU A 9 -13.18 11.31 -20.23
CA GLU A 9 -11.92 10.68 -20.69
C GLU A 9 -10.89 11.69 -21.25
N THR A 10 -11.04 12.99 -21.03
CA THR A 10 -10.26 14.04 -21.73
C THR A 10 -9.18 14.75 -20.93
N SER A 11 -8.95 14.40 -19.66
CA SER A 11 -7.79 14.93 -18.93
C SER A 11 -6.53 14.14 -19.34
N PRO A 12 -5.38 14.79 -19.61
CA PRO A 12 -4.13 14.07 -19.88
C PRO A 12 -3.80 13.22 -18.66
N ARG A 13 -3.79 11.91 -18.86
CA ARG A 13 -3.46 10.96 -17.81
C ARG A 13 -1.99 11.15 -17.46
N THR A 14 -1.71 11.36 -16.18
CA THR A 14 -0.35 11.60 -15.70
C THR A 14 0.19 10.31 -15.12
N THR A 15 1.27 9.79 -15.71
CA THR A 15 2.00 8.65 -15.16
C THR A 15 2.42 8.96 -13.72
N LEU A 16 1.93 8.16 -12.79
CA LEU A 16 2.26 8.26 -11.37
C LEU A 16 3.56 7.52 -11.04
N LEU A 17 3.67 6.28 -11.52
CA LEU A 17 4.83 5.43 -11.37
C LEU A 17 5.13 4.75 -12.70
N ALA A 18 6.40 4.77 -13.12
CA ALA A 18 6.91 3.89 -14.16
C ALA A 18 8.16 3.17 -13.68
N ALA A 19 8.37 1.96 -14.19
CA ALA A 19 9.57 1.17 -13.98
C ALA A 19 10.03 0.63 -15.34
N THR A 20 11.31 0.74 -15.65
CA THR A 20 11.88 0.32 -16.93
C THR A 20 13.15 -0.50 -16.72
N GLY A 21 13.21 -1.67 -17.36
CA GLY A 21 14.41 -2.51 -17.34
C GLY A 21 14.77 -3.05 -15.95
N ILE A 22 13.79 -3.21 -15.07
CA ILE A 22 14.04 -3.62 -13.68
C ILE A 22 14.51 -5.07 -13.65
N CYS A 23 15.74 -5.27 -13.18
CA CYS A 23 16.28 -6.60 -12.91
C CYS A 23 16.60 -6.77 -11.44
N LYS A 24 16.39 -8.00 -10.93
CA LYS A 24 16.76 -8.41 -9.57
C LYS A 24 17.20 -9.85 -9.51
N HIS A 25 18.40 -10.05 -9.00
CA HIS A 25 19.02 -11.36 -8.82
C HIS A 25 19.27 -11.67 -7.34
N PHE A 26 19.18 -12.93 -6.97
CA PHE A 26 19.56 -13.47 -5.67
C PHE A 26 20.51 -14.66 -5.89
N GLY A 27 21.82 -14.39 -5.90
CA GLY A 27 22.81 -15.34 -6.37
C GLY A 27 22.54 -15.75 -7.83
N ASP A 28 22.36 -17.04 -8.09
CA ASP A 28 22.08 -17.56 -9.45
C ASP A 28 20.59 -17.49 -9.84
N PHE A 29 19.72 -17.06 -8.91
CA PHE A 29 18.29 -16.96 -9.16
C PHE A 29 17.91 -15.55 -9.65
N THR A 30 17.27 -15.47 -10.81
CA THR A 30 16.71 -14.22 -11.35
C THR A 30 15.26 -14.10 -10.95
N ALA A 31 14.94 -13.14 -10.06
CA ALA A 31 13.59 -12.88 -9.59
C ALA A 31 12.81 -11.93 -10.51
N ASN A 32 13.50 -10.95 -11.09
CA ASN A 32 12.94 -10.03 -12.08
C ASN A 32 13.99 -9.86 -13.20
N ASP A 33 13.54 -9.90 -14.46
CA ASP A 33 14.35 -9.78 -15.64
C ASP A 33 13.69 -8.83 -16.62
N ASP A 34 14.29 -7.68 -16.86
CA ASP A 34 13.85 -6.61 -17.78
C ASP A 34 12.37 -6.22 -17.58
N VAL A 35 11.92 -6.11 -16.31
CA VAL A 35 10.52 -5.80 -16.00
C VAL A 35 10.20 -4.34 -16.31
N GLY A 36 9.19 -4.12 -17.18
CA GLY A 36 8.55 -2.85 -17.42
C GLY A 36 7.19 -2.78 -16.76
N PHE A 37 6.86 -1.62 -16.15
CA PHE A 37 5.58 -1.38 -15.50
C PHE A 37 5.24 0.10 -15.52
N GLU A 38 3.97 0.43 -15.71
CA GLU A 38 3.48 1.80 -15.67
C GLU A 38 2.09 1.84 -15.05
N ILE A 39 1.82 2.86 -14.23
CA ILE A 39 0.52 3.14 -13.63
C ILE A 39 0.24 4.63 -13.68
N GLU A 40 -0.97 5.00 -14.07
CA GLU A 40 -1.45 6.38 -14.10
C GLU A 40 -2.19 6.74 -12.80
N ALA A 41 -2.31 8.03 -12.52
CA ALA A 41 -3.11 8.48 -11.38
C ALA A 41 -4.59 8.07 -11.56
N GLY A 42 -5.19 7.53 -10.49
CA GLY A 42 -6.58 7.06 -10.47
C GLY A 42 -6.80 5.67 -11.05
N GLU A 43 -5.75 4.94 -11.41
CA GLU A 43 -5.85 3.57 -11.90
C GLU A 43 -5.72 2.53 -10.79
N ILE A 44 -6.33 1.36 -11.06
CA ILE A 44 -6.16 0.15 -10.26
C ILE A 44 -5.51 -0.90 -11.16
N HIS A 45 -4.30 -1.31 -10.78
CA HIS A 45 -3.55 -2.35 -11.47
C HIS A 45 -3.46 -3.63 -10.64
N ALA A 46 -3.86 -4.77 -11.21
CA ALA A 46 -3.66 -6.09 -10.62
C ALA A 46 -2.37 -6.71 -11.18
N LEU A 47 -1.38 -6.92 -10.31
CA LEU A 47 -0.14 -7.61 -10.65
C LEU A 47 -0.37 -9.13 -10.54
N LEU A 48 -0.63 -9.79 -11.66
CA LEU A 48 -0.95 -11.21 -11.72
C LEU A 48 0.27 -12.07 -12.11
N GLY A 49 0.31 -13.29 -11.65
CA GLY A 49 1.36 -14.27 -11.95
C GLY A 49 1.41 -15.39 -10.92
N GLU A 50 2.10 -16.49 -11.25
CA GLU A 50 2.30 -17.63 -10.37
C GLU A 50 3.10 -17.29 -9.10
N ASN A 51 3.05 -18.16 -8.09
CA ASN A 51 3.89 -18.02 -6.92
C ASN A 51 5.36 -18.14 -7.33
N GLY A 52 6.19 -17.21 -6.84
CA GLY A 52 7.59 -17.14 -7.25
C GLY A 52 7.87 -16.34 -8.54
N ALA A 53 6.85 -15.79 -9.21
CA ALA A 53 7.03 -14.98 -10.44
C ALA A 53 7.64 -13.58 -10.22
N GLY A 54 8.20 -13.30 -9.05
CA GLY A 54 8.88 -12.02 -8.77
C GLY A 54 7.96 -10.85 -8.38
N LYS A 55 6.64 -11.05 -8.26
CA LYS A 55 5.66 -9.98 -7.90
C LYS A 55 6.04 -9.25 -6.61
N SER A 56 6.16 -10.00 -5.51
CA SER A 56 6.52 -9.42 -4.20
C SER A 56 7.94 -8.83 -4.19
N THR A 57 8.85 -9.34 -5.02
CA THR A 57 10.17 -8.75 -5.21
C THR A 57 10.06 -7.38 -5.87
N PHE A 58 9.26 -7.26 -6.93
CA PHE A 58 9.03 -6.01 -7.63
C PHE A 58 8.39 -4.96 -6.70
N VAL A 59 7.30 -5.28 -6.01
CA VAL A 59 6.65 -4.32 -5.10
C VAL A 59 7.55 -3.91 -3.92
N LYS A 60 8.40 -4.82 -3.43
CA LYS A 60 9.41 -4.51 -2.40
C LYS A 60 10.48 -3.54 -2.91
N MET A 61 10.83 -3.57 -4.20
CA MET A 61 11.72 -2.57 -4.81
C MET A 61 11.04 -1.21 -4.92
N VAL A 62 9.77 -1.16 -5.34
CA VAL A 62 8.97 0.07 -5.39
C VAL A 62 8.76 0.67 -3.99
N TYR A 63 8.69 -0.15 -2.95
CA TYR A 63 8.57 0.33 -1.56
C TYR A 63 9.92 0.56 -0.85
N GLY A 64 11.05 0.34 -1.53
CA GLY A 64 12.38 0.61 -0.99
C GLY A 64 12.90 -0.41 0.03
N LEU A 65 12.27 -1.59 0.15
CA LEU A 65 12.77 -2.72 0.94
C LEU A 65 13.90 -3.48 0.25
N LEU A 66 13.92 -3.43 -1.06
CA LEU A 66 14.98 -3.97 -1.91
C LEU A 66 15.44 -2.91 -2.89
N GLN A 67 16.67 -3.06 -3.40
CA GLN A 67 17.15 -2.25 -4.50
C GLN A 67 17.21 -3.10 -5.78
N PRO A 68 16.78 -2.58 -6.94
CA PRO A 68 17.02 -3.25 -8.20
C PRO A 68 18.53 -3.31 -8.48
N ASP A 69 18.96 -4.35 -9.20
CA ASP A 69 20.36 -4.48 -9.64
C ASP A 69 20.62 -3.65 -10.91
N SER A 70 19.56 -3.47 -11.74
CA SER A 70 19.54 -2.57 -12.89
C SER A 70 18.11 -2.08 -13.17
N GLY A 71 18.00 -1.13 -14.10
CA GLY A 71 16.74 -0.48 -14.45
C GLY A 71 16.51 0.80 -13.68
N GLN A 72 15.34 1.41 -13.89
CA GLN A 72 15.02 2.72 -13.33
C GLN A 72 13.57 2.77 -12.88
N ILE A 73 13.35 3.37 -11.71
CA ILE A 73 12.02 3.75 -11.22
C ILE A 73 11.83 5.25 -11.47
N ILE A 74 10.69 5.62 -12.02
CA ILE A 74 10.29 6.99 -12.32
C ILE A 74 9.03 7.27 -11.48
N TRP A 75 9.07 8.32 -10.67
CA TRP A 75 7.97 8.77 -9.84
C TRP A 75 7.51 10.16 -10.27
N ARG A 76 6.25 10.29 -10.70
CA ARG A 76 5.69 11.56 -11.20
C ARG A 76 6.55 12.21 -12.30
N GLY A 77 7.10 11.40 -13.20
CA GLY A 77 7.94 11.83 -14.31
C GLY A 77 9.42 12.02 -13.99
N GLU A 78 9.83 11.91 -12.72
CA GLU A 78 11.23 12.10 -12.31
C GLU A 78 11.87 10.77 -11.91
N PRO A 79 13.10 10.49 -12.38
CA PRO A 79 13.85 9.33 -11.94
C PRO A 79 14.12 9.37 -10.43
N VAL A 80 13.85 8.25 -9.75
CA VAL A 80 14.02 8.17 -8.29
C VAL A 80 14.69 6.87 -7.88
N THR A 81 15.56 6.94 -6.86
CA THR A 81 16.06 5.77 -6.14
C THR A 81 15.38 5.70 -4.78
N ILE A 82 14.44 4.77 -4.62
CA ILE A 82 13.69 4.62 -3.37
C ILE A 82 14.51 3.78 -2.40
N ARG A 83 15.19 4.44 -1.46
CA ARG A 83 16.24 3.83 -0.62
C ARG A 83 15.73 3.10 0.62
N SER A 84 14.52 3.39 1.04
CA SER A 84 13.93 2.82 2.26
C SER A 84 12.41 2.96 2.25
N PRO A 85 11.67 2.19 3.08
CA PRO A 85 10.25 2.39 3.30
C PRO A 85 9.88 3.79 3.81
N GLN A 86 10.76 4.43 4.58
CA GLN A 86 10.55 5.81 5.01
C GLN A 86 10.56 6.75 3.80
N HIS A 87 11.55 6.63 2.92
CA HIS A 87 11.63 7.43 1.70
C HIS A 87 10.44 7.18 0.76
N ALA A 88 9.96 5.92 0.65
CA ALA A 88 8.74 5.60 -0.10
C ALA A 88 7.51 6.36 0.47
N ARG A 89 7.33 6.37 1.80
CA ARG A 89 6.25 7.13 2.46
C ARG A 89 6.36 8.64 2.24
N GLU A 90 7.57 9.19 2.29
CA GLU A 90 7.83 10.63 2.00
C GLU A 90 7.47 10.99 0.56
N LEU A 91 7.57 10.06 -0.38
CA LEU A 91 7.10 10.19 -1.77
C LEU A 91 5.58 10.00 -1.90
N GLY A 92 4.88 9.56 -0.86
CA GLY A 92 3.45 9.23 -0.89
C GLY A 92 3.17 7.82 -1.42
N ILE A 93 4.10 6.88 -1.28
CA ILE A 93 3.90 5.47 -1.61
C ILE A 93 3.62 4.70 -0.31
N GLY A 94 2.42 4.16 -0.18
CA GLY A 94 1.99 3.31 0.93
C GLY A 94 2.01 1.84 0.56
N MET A 95 2.22 0.96 1.56
CA MET A 95 2.18 -0.49 1.35
C MET A 95 1.48 -1.21 2.51
N VAL A 96 0.54 -2.06 2.15
CA VAL A 96 -0.08 -3.04 3.05
C VAL A 96 0.58 -4.39 2.78
N PHE A 97 1.20 -4.96 3.83
CA PHE A 97 1.94 -6.22 3.74
C PHE A 97 1.05 -7.43 3.93
N GLN A 98 1.46 -8.58 3.39
CA GLN A 98 0.84 -9.87 3.62
C GLN A 98 0.85 -10.28 5.11
N HIS A 99 1.89 -9.88 5.87
CA HIS A 99 2.01 -10.15 7.31
C HIS A 99 1.84 -8.85 8.10
N PHE A 100 0.98 -8.90 9.10
CA PHE A 100 0.66 -7.73 9.92
C PHE A 100 1.82 -7.37 10.86
N SER A 101 2.07 -6.06 10.98
CA SER A 101 3.04 -5.50 11.91
C SER A 101 2.33 -4.82 13.09
N LEU A 102 1.32 -5.52 13.66
CA LEU A 102 0.49 -4.98 14.74
C LEU A 102 0.90 -5.53 16.11
N PHE A 103 0.98 -4.66 17.09
CA PHE A 103 1.22 -5.02 18.48
C PHE A 103 -0.08 -5.51 19.13
N GLN A 104 -0.15 -6.78 19.44
CA GLN A 104 -1.36 -7.47 19.92
C GLN A 104 -1.93 -6.90 21.23
N ALA A 105 -1.07 -6.36 22.11
CA ALA A 105 -1.47 -5.80 23.40
C ALA A 105 -2.07 -4.39 23.33
N LEU A 106 -1.85 -3.69 22.22
CA LEU A 106 -2.30 -2.32 22.01
C LEU A 106 -3.69 -2.28 21.37
N THR A 107 -4.35 -1.12 21.51
CA THR A 107 -5.57 -0.80 20.75
C THR A 107 -5.23 -0.49 19.29
N VAL A 108 -6.26 -0.42 18.44
CA VAL A 108 -6.14 0.01 17.05
C VAL A 108 -5.55 1.43 16.97
N ALA A 109 -6.09 2.38 17.73
CA ALA A 109 -5.60 3.77 17.74
C ALA A 109 -4.13 3.85 18.19
N GLU A 110 -3.73 3.10 19.24
CA GLU A 110 -2.35 3.04 19.69
C GLU A 110 -1.41 2.45 18.63
N ASN A 111 -1.82 1.40 17.90
CA ASN A 111 -1.04 0.84 16.81
C ASN A 111 -0.87 1.82 15.65
N ILE A 112 -1.92 2.53 15.30
CA ILE A 112 -1.89 3.53 14.22
C ILE A 112 -0.99 4.71 14.62
N ALA A 113 -1.06 5.17 15.87
CA ALA A 113 -0.23 6.25 16.40
C ALA A 113 1.28 5.97 16.25
N LEU A 114 1.70 4.70 16.38
CA LEU A 114 3.10 4.31 16.18
C LEU A 114 3.63 4.53 14.75
N ALA A 115 2.73 4.62 13.76
CA ALA A 115 3.09 4.80 12.36
C ALA A 115 2.98 6.25 11.87
N LEU A 116 2.42 7.14 12.69
CA LEU A 116 2.19 8.54 12.35
C LEU A 116 3.25 9.45 13.02
N PRO A 117 3.47 10.66 12.51
CA PRO A 117 4.29 11.66 13.18
C PRO A 117 3.74 11.97 14.58
N PRO A 118 4.61 12.23 15.56
CA PRO A 118 4.17 12.58 16.92
C PRO A 118 3.49 13.95 16.96
N GLY A 119 2.53 14.11 17.89
CA GLY A 119 1.90 15.41 18.16
C GLY A 119 0.37 15.40 18.17
N GLU A 120 -0.27 14.42 17.60
CA GLU A 120 -1.72 14.22 17.67
C GLU A 120 -2.11 13.46 18.95
N SER A 121 -3.23 13.84 19.59
CA SER A 121 -3.75 13.09 20.72
C SER A 121 -4.38 11.77 20.26
N LEU A 122 -4.43 10.75 21.14
CA LEU A 122 -5.11 9.49 20.82
C LEU A 122 -6.62 9.69 20.61
N GLU A 123 -7.21 10.70 21.23
CA GLU A 123 -8.63 11.03 21.08
C GLU A 123 -8.91 11.56 19.67
N ASP A 124 -8.15 12.56 19.21
CA ASP A 124 -8.27 13.11 17.85
C ASP A 124 -7.99 12.05 16.79
N LEU A 125 -6.96 11.22 17.02
CA LEU A 125 -6.64 10.11 16.13
C LEU A 125 -7.78 9.09 16.05
N SER A 126 -8.41 8.76 17.19
CA SER A 126 -9.55 7.84 17.24
C SER A 126 -10.75 8.39 16.43
N GLU A 127 -11.00 9.70 16.50
CA GLU A 127 -12.02 10.34 15.68
C GLU A 127 -11.69 10.26 14.18
N ARG A 128 -10.44 10.51 13.79
CA ARG A 128 -9.98 10.34 12.40
C ARG A 128 -10.12 8.91 11.90
N VAL A 129 -9.78 7.93 12.73
CA VAL A 129 -9.96 6.50 12.41
C VAL A 129 -11.43 6.19 12.16
N ARG A 130 -12.35 6.67 13.03
CA ARG A 130 -13.78 6.49 12.85
C ARG A 130 -14.29 7.15 11.57
N ALA A 131 -13.86 8.38 11.30
CA ALA A 131 -14.25 9.11 10.09
C ALA A 131 -13.80 8.38 8.82
N MET A 132 -12.55 7.97 8.75
CA MET A 132 -12.01 7.22 7.62
C MET A 132 -12.66 5.84 7.46
N SER A 133 -12.89 5.14 8.57
CA SER A 133 -13.60 3.87 8.61
C SER A 133 -15.01 3.99 8.03
N ALA A 134 -15.72 5.08 8.34
CA ALA A 134 -17.05 5.36 7.81
C ALA A 134 -17.02 5.76 6.33
N GLU A 135 -16.07 6.61 5.93
CA GLU A 135 -15.89 7.08 4.54
C GLU A 135 -15.66 5.93 3.57
N TYR A 136 -14.76 5.00 3.92
CA TYR A 136 -14.42 3.86 3.07
C TYR A 136 -15.23 2.59 3.36
N GLY A 137 -16.10 2.59 4.35
CA GLY A 137 -16.91 1.43 4.72
C GLY A 137 -16.10 0.24 5.25
N ILE A 138 -14.92 0.49 5.85
CA ILE A 138 -13.96 -0.55 6.23
C ILE A 138 -14.34 -1.22 7.57
N GLY A 139 -15.05 -0.53 8.46
CA GLY A 139 -15.54 -1.08 9.74
C GLY A 139 -14.43 -1.35 10.75
N VAL A 140 -13.65 -0.32 11.15
CA VAL A 140 -12.58 -0.40 12.15
C VAL A 140 -12.97 0.38 13.40
N ASP A 141 -12.89 -0.26 14.59
CA ASP A 141 -13.07 0.37 15.90
C ASP A 141 -11.71 0.75 16.50
N PRO A 142 -11.42 2.06 16.70
CA PRO A 142 -10.13 2.52 17.24
C PRO A 142 -9.86 2.04 18.68
N ASP A 143 -10.89 1.74 19.46
CA ASP A 143 -10.77 1.35 20.86
C ASP A 143 -10.60 -0.17 21.03
N ALA A 144 -10.84 -0.96 19.98
CA ALA A 144 -10.67 -2.39 20.01
C ALA A 144 -9.20 -2.78 20.20
N ARG A 145 -8.93 -3.83 21.00
CA ARG A 145 -7.58 -4.39 21.15
C ARG A 145 -7.28 -5.36 20.02
N ILE A 146 -6.07 -5.27 19.45
CA ILE A 146 -5.67 -6.07 18.29
C ILE A 146 -5.83 -7.58 18.53
N HIS A 147 -5.51 -8.09 19.71
CA HIS A 147 -5.63 -9.54 20.00
C HIS A 147 -7.08 -10.06 20.00
N ASN A 148 -8.08 -9.19 20.05
CA ASN A 148 -9.50 -9.56 19.95
C ASN A 148 -10.02 -9.55 18.50
N LEU A 149 -9.23 -9.06 17.56
CA LEU A 149 -9.63 -8.91 16.16
C LEU A 149 -9.34 -10.19 15.38
N SER A 150 -10.27 -10.56 14.51
CA SER A 150 -10.04 -11.56 13.47
C SER A 150 -8.92 -11.13 12.52
N VAL A 151 -8.41 -12.06 11.74
CA VAL A 151 -7.35 -11.78 10.76
C VAL A 151 -7.80 -10.73 9.72
N GLY A 152 -9.05 -10.83 9.25
CA GLY A 152 -9.63 -9.84 8.33
C GLY A 152 -9.77 -8.44 8.97
N GLU A 153 -10.15 -8.37 10.25
CA GLU A 153 -10.19 -7.09 10.98
C GLU A 153 -8.79 -6.49 11.15
N GLN A 154 -7.79 -7.30 11.48
CA GLN A 154 -6.39 -6.85 11.55
C GLN A 154 -5.91 -6.31 10.21
N GLN A 155 -6.31 -6.93 9.10
CA GLN A 155 -6.00 -6.42 7.77
C GLN A 155 -6.66 -5.06 7.51
N ARG A 156 -7.92 -4.88 7.90
CA ARG A 156 -8.60 -3.57 7.81
C ARG A 156 -7.88 -2.48 8.60
N VAL A 157 -7.36 -2.82 9.77
CA VAL A 157 -6.52 -1.90 10.57
C VAL A 157 -5.26 -1.47 9.80
N GLU A 158 -4.56 -2.40 9.15
CA GLU A 158 -3.39 -2.10 8.32
C GLU A 158 -3.73 -1.18 7.14
N ILE A 159 -4.89 -1.41 6.50
CA ILE A 159 -5.37 -0.55 5.40
C ILE A 159 -5.63 0.86 5.93
N VAL A 160 -6.40 1.01 7.02
CA VAL A 160 -6.70 2.32 7.63
C VAL A 160 -5.41 3.03 8.06
N ARG A 161 -4.47 2.30 8.67
CA ARG A 161 -3.16 2.82 9.06
C ARG A 161 -2.38 3.38 7.87
N CYS A 162 -2.47 2.72 6.72
CA CYS A 162 -1.83 3.18 5.49
C CYS A 162 -2.56 4.41 4.91
N LEU A 163 -3.88 4.38 4.84
CA LEU A 163 -4.70 5.47 4.30
C LEU A 163 -4.55 6.77 5.11
N LEU A 164 -4.41 6.69 6.44
CA LEU A 164 -4.19 7.85 7.31
C LEU A 164 -2.87 8.59 7.05
N GLN A 165 -1.95 8.00 6.29
CA GLN A 165 -0.73 8.63 5.82
C GLN A 165 -0.89 9.35 4.47
N ASP A 166 -2.13 9.40 3.92
CA ASP A 166 -2.50 10.04 2.66
C ASP A 166 -1.61 9.61 1.46
N PRO A 167 -1.53 8.32 1.14
CA PRO A 167 -0.71 7.83 0.06
C PRO A 167 -1.29 8.21 -1.31
N SER A 168 -0.40 8.63 -2.24
CA SER A 168 -0.76 8.81 -3.66
C SER A 168 -0.80 7.49 -4.43
N LEU A 169 -0.03 6.49 -3.96
CA LEU A 169 0.00 5.11 -4.47
C LEU A 169 -0.13 4.15 -3.29
N LEU A 170 -1.13 3.29 -3.32
CA LEU A 170 -1.30 2.20 -2.35
C LEU A 170 -0.96 0.86 -3.01
N ILE A 171 0.03 0.18 -2.45
CA ILE A 171 0.43 -1.17 -2.84
C ILE A 171 -0.16 -2.16 -1.84
N MET A 172 -0.80 -3.22 -2.33
CA MET A 172 -1.30 -4.32 -1.51
C MET A 172 -0.66 -5.63 -1.97
N ASP A 173 0.12 -6.28 -1.09
CA ASP A 173 0.77 -7.56 -1.37
C ASP A 173 -0.10 -8.70 -0.82
N GLU A 174 -0.75 -9.46 -1.71
CA GLU A 174 -1.68 -10.56 -1.42
C GLU A 174 -2.79 -10.23 -0.39
N PRO A 175 -3.59 -9.17 -0.60
CA PRO A 175 -4.54 -8.70 0.39
C PRO A 175 -5.66 -9.70 0.71
N THR A 176 -5.89 -10.68 -0.14
CA THR A 176 -6.97 -11.68 0.03
C THR A 176 -6.49 -13.01 0.58
N SER A 177 -5.20 -13.20 0.81
CA SER A 177 -4.63 -14.48 1.25
C SER A 177 -5.15 -14.93 2.63
N VAL A 178 -5.72 -14.03 3.41
CA VAL A 178 -6.22 -14.24 4.77
C VAL A 178 -7.71 -13.91 4.95
N LEU A 179 -8.39 -13.47 3.88
CA LEU A 179 -9.82 -13.17 3.92
C LEU A 179 -10.65 -14.43 3.65
N THR A 180 -11.78 -14.56 4.34
CA THR A 180 -12.77 -15.60 4.03
C THR A 180 -13.59 -15.17 2.80
N PRO A 181 -14.22 -16.12 2.06
CA PRO A 181 -15.04 -15.79 0.88
C PRO A 181 -16.23 -14.86 1.13
N GLN A 182 -16.50 -14.49 2.37
CA GLN A 182 -17.60 -13.61 2.79
C GLN A 182 -17.13 -12.21 3.22
N GLU A 183 -15.84 -11.97 3.24
CA GLU A 183 -15.18 -10.67 3.49
C GLU A 183 -14.58 -10.10 2.20
#